data_dff1c27ed2b0272b495f903dc6f4070d
#
_entry.id   dff1c27ed2b0272b495f903dc6f4070d
#
_cell.length_a   1.000
_cell.length_b   1.000
_cell.length_c   1.000
_cell.angle_alpha   90.00
_cell.angle_beta   90.00
_cell.angle_gamma   90.00
#
_symmetry.space_group_name_H-M   'P 1'
#
loop_
_entity.id
_entity.type
_entity.pdbx_description
1 polymer ?
#
loop_
_entity_poly.entity_id
_entity_poly.type
_entity_poly.pdbx_seq_one_letter_code
_entity_poly.pdbx_strand_id
1 'polypeptide(L)'
;MDTPVGVRVQRLHSLAKGTESKGTNKVQDALRGESSKEFRSNGILYSQKSSGSPQLEKEICMNTDPIADMLTRIRNANVVSHPSVEMPSSKLKVALARLLKEEGYISNYSEKAEGCFKTLSIELKYDEANKPVISKLKRVSKPGLRNYCKAKNLPQVLGGMGIAIVSTSKGLLTDRKARKENLGGEILAYIY
;
A
#
# COMPACT_ATOMS: atom_id res chain seq x y z
N MET A 1 10.91 34.82 -48.77
CA MET A 1 11.23 33.73 -49.68
C MET A 1 11.49 32.54 -48.76
N ASP A 2 10.74 31.49 -48.58
CA ASP A 2 9.51 31.01 -49.16
C ASP A 2 8.73 30.22 -48.07
N THR A 3 7.46 30.22 -48.23
CA THR A 3 6.39 29.70 -47.41
C THR A 3 6.15 28.18 -47.62
N PRO A 4 5.10 27.65 -47.02
CA PRO A 4 5.02 26.37 -46.34
C PRO A 4 4.32 25.28 -47.17
N VAL A 5 4.41 24.04 -46.76
CA VAL A 5 3.61 22.94 -47.35
C VAL A 5 2.66 22.39 -46.28
N GLY A 6 1.38 22.71 -46.51
CA GLY A 6 0.27 22.11 -45.80
C GLY A 6 -0.01 20.70 -46.33
N VAL A 7 -0.35 19.79 -45.42
CA VAL A 7 -0.94 18.49 -45.75
C VAL A 7 -2.37 18.45 -45.27
N ARG A 8 -3.23 18.34 -46.22
CA ARG A 8 -4.69 18.31 -46.26
C ARG A 8 -5.20 16.94 -45.78
N VAL A 9 -5.98 16.93 -44.71
CA VAL A 9 -6.73 15.74 -44.28
C VAL A 9 -8.02 15.65 -45.10
N GLN A 10 -8.16 14.63 -45.89
CA GLN A 10 -9.42 14.30 -46.59
C GLN A 10 -10.30 13.40 -45.71
N ARG A 11 -11.52 13.88 -45.52
CA ARG A 11 -12.70 13.14 -45.07
C ARG A 11 -13.11 12.09 -46.10
N LEU A 12 -13.35 10.87 -45.64
CA LEU A 12 -14.17 9.94 -46.39
C LEU A 12 -15.40 9.55 -45.58
N HIS A 13 -16.53 10.12 -46.00
CA HIS A 13 -17.90 9.64 -45.74
C HIS A 13 -18.23 8.61 -46.86
N SER A 14 -18.75 7.46 -46.50
CA SER A 14 -19.77 6.71 -47.23
C SER A 14 -20.24 5.56 -46.35
N LEU A 15 -21.49 5.59 -45.88
CA LEU A 15 -22.66 4.95 -46.47
C LEU A 15 -22.55 3.42 -46.60
N ALA A 16 -23.21 2.70 -45.71
CA ALA A 16 -23.90 1.47 -46.09
C ALA A 16 -25.16 1.32 -45.19
N LYS A 17 -26.29 1.38 -45.87
CA LYS A 17 -27.65 1.09 -45.40
C LYS A 17 -27.86 -0.42 -45.30
N GLY A 18 -28.58 -0.84 -44.27
CA GLY A 18 -29.73 -1.78 -44.36
C GLY A 18 -29.45 -3.24 -44.53
N THR A 19 -29.87 -4.02 -43.59
CA THR A 19 -30.93 -5.03 -43.84
C THR A 19 -31.41 -5.57 -42.47
N GLU A 20 -32.68 -5.37 -42.18
CA GLU A 20 -33.47 -6.13 -41.18
C GLU A 20 -33.57 -7.57 -41.61
N SER A 21 -33.35 -8.53 -40.69
CA SER A 21 -33.91 -9.86 -40.82
C SER A 21 -34.44 -10.31 -39.46
N LYS A 22 -35.75 -10.49 -39.43
CA LYS A 22 -36.55 -11.17 -38.41
C LYS A 22 -36.04 -12.58 -38.22
N GLY A 23 -35.76 -12.97 -36.99
CA GLY A 23 -35.39 -14.35 -36.63
C GLY A 23 -35.66 -14.61 -35.13
N THR A 24 -36.89 -14.78 -34.83
CA THR A 24 -37.54 -15.76 -33.94
C THR A 24 -36.91 -16.10 -32.58
N ASN A 25 -37.63 -15.68 -31.55
CA ASN A 25 -37.71 -16.23 -30.22
C ASN A 25 -37.71 -17.78 -30.21
N LYS A 26 -36.62 -18.41 -29.84
CA LYS A 26 -36.57 -19.85 -29.56
C LYS A 26 -35.39 -20.29 -28.67
N VAL A 27 -34.91 -19.48 -27.75
CA VAL A 27 -33.83 -19.83 -26.80
C VAL A 27 -34.23 -19.58 -25.32
N GLN A 28 -35.50 -19.31 -25.05
CA GLN A 28 -35.95 -19.07 -23.67
C GLN A 28 -36.63 -20.26 -22.96
N ASP A 29 -36.74 -21.42 -23.61
CA ASP A 29 -37.41 -22.59 -23.01
C ASP A 29 -36.49 -23.76 -22.61
N ALA A 30 -35.16 -23.58 -22.61
CA ALA A 30 -34.23 -24.68 -22.30
C ALA A 30 -33.55 -24.59 -20.91
N LEU A 31 -33.95 -23.67 -20.03
CA LEU A 31 -33.37 -23.54 -18.67
C LEU A 31 -34.38 -23.78 -17.55
N ARG A 32 -35.37 -24.61 -17.80
CA ARG A 32 -36.30 -25.09 -16.77
C ARG A 32 -36.16 -26.61 -16.66
N GLY A 33 -35.21 -27.07 -15.87
CA GLY A 33 -35.15 -28.48 -15.50
C GLY A 33 -33.78 -29.02 -15.29
N GLU A 34 -33.09 -28.61 -14.22
CA GLU A 34 -32.06 -29.49 -13.66
C GLU A 34 -32.19 -29.53 -12.14
N SER A 35 -32.60 -30.70 -11.73
CA SER A 35 -32.77 -31.26 -10.43
C SER A 35 -31.52 -31.12 -9.55
N SER A 36 -31.75 -30.73 -8.32
CA SER A 36 -30.85 -30.86 -7.16
C SER A 36 -30.28 -32.29 -7.08
N LYS A 37 -29.02 -32.47 -7.44
CA LYS A 37 -28.29 -33.68 -7.07
C LYS A 37 -27.69 -33.47 -5.68
N GLU A 38 -28.37 -34.08 -4.69
CA GLU A 38 -27.78 -34.28 -3.37
C GLU A 38 -26.57 -35.19 -3.47
N PHE A 39 -25.40 -34.65 -3.18
CA PHE A 39 -24.18 -35.46 -2.99
C PHE A 39 -23.99 -35.68 -1.49
N ARG A 40 -24.36 -36.88 -1.03
CA ARG A 40 -24.11 -37.32 0.35
C ARG A 40 -22.69 -37.88 0.45
N SER A 41 -21.80 -37.17 1.12
CA SER A 41 -20.62 -37.74 1.71
C SER A 41 -20.38 -37.14 3.10
N ASN A 42 -20.41 -38.02 4.09
CA ASN A 42 -19.98 -37.81 5.47
C ASN A 42 -20.58 -36.65 6.26
N GLY A 43 -21.85 -36.69 6.57
CA GLY A 43 -22.41 -36.25 7.86
C GLY A 43 -22.27 -34.77 8.26
N ILE A 44 -21.89 -33.85 7.39
CA ILE A 44 -21.81 -32.42 7.69
C ILE A 44 -22.65 -31.65 6.67
N LEU A 45 -23.81 -31.16 7.13
CA LEU A 45 -24.68 -30.27 6.37
C LEU A 45 -24.02 -28.89 6.22
N TYR A 46 -23.44 -28.64 5.06
CA TYR A 46 -23.10 -27.27 4.65
C TYR A 46 -24.34 -26.66 3.98
N SER A 47 -25.06 -25.84 4.72
CA SER A 47 -26.14 -25.00 4.16
C SER A 47 -25.46 -23.95 3.26
N GLN A 48 -25.52 -24.12 1.95
CA GLN A 48 -25.18 -23.05 1.02
C GLN A 48 -26.27 -21.99 1.05
N LYS A 49 -26.06 -20.92 1.75
CA LYS A 49 -26.83 -19.68 1.58
C LYS A 49 -26.40 -19.02 0.27
N SER A 50 -27.29 -19.05 -0.68
CA SER A 50 -27.24 -18.40 -1.98
C SER A 50 -27.17 -16.87 -1.85
N SER A 51 -26.39 -16.26 -2.76
CA SER A 51 -26.52 -14.88 -3.28
C SER A 51 -26.58 -13.73 -2.24
N GLY A 52 -25.43 -13.44 -1.66
CA GLY A 52 -25.09 -12.07 -1.26
C GLY A 52 -23.75 -11.75 -1.92
N SER A 53 -23.69 -10.63 -2.65
CA SER A 53 -22.45 -10.06 -3.14
C SER A 53 -21.40 -10.10 -2.03
N PRO A 54 -20.14 -10.52 -2.30
CA PRO A 54 -19.10 -10.45 -1.29
C PRO A 54 -18.84 -8.96 -1.01
N GLN A 55 -19.54 -8.43 -0.02
CA GLN A 55 -19.02 -7.32 0.75
C GLN A 55 -17.69 -7.87 1.25
N LEU A 56 -16.60 -7.39 0.68
CA LEU A 56 -15.25 -7.58 1.21
C LEU A 56 -15.31 -7.06 2.65
N GLU A 57 -15.65 -7.96 3.58
CA GLU A 57 -15.34 -7.74 4.98
C GLU A 57 -13.84 -7.51 5.00
N LYS A 58 -13.45 -6.24 5.15
CA LYS A 58 -12.07 -5.87 5.41
C LYS A 58 -11.71 -6.58 6.71
N GLU A 59 -11.17 -7.79 6.59
CA GLU A 59 -10.61 -8.50 7.73
C GLU A 59 -9.68 -7.52 8.44
N ILE A 60 -10.07 -7.15 9.65
CA ILE A 60 -9.21 -6.37 10.53
C ILE A 60 -8.08 -7.32 10.92
N CYS A 61 -7.07 -7.40 10.07
CA CYS A 61 -5.84 -8.12 10.41
C CYS A 61 -5.26 -7.42 11.63
N MET A 62 -5.50 -7.98 12.80
CA MET A 62 -4.85 -7.55 14.04
C MET A 62 -3.36 -7.89 13.96
N ASN A 63 -2.62 -6.96 13.38
CA ASN A 63 -1.18 -7.13 13.20
C ASN A 63 -0.48 -6.85 14.52
N THR A 64 0.23 -7.85 15.03
CA THR A 64 0.93 -7.80 16.33
C THR A 64 2.05 -6.74 16.36
N ASP A 65 2.67 -6.42 15.21
CA ASP A 65 3.68 -5.36 15.07
C ASP A 65 3.32 -4.41 13.90
N PRO A 66 2.57 -3.32 14.19
CA PRO A 66 2.18 -2.34 13.17
C PRO A 66 3.35 -1.69 12.44
N ILE A 67 4.51 -1.57 13.11
CA ILE A 67 5.71 -0.99 12.51
C ILE A 67 6.33 -1.98 11.52
N ALA A 68 6.43 -3.25 11.87
CA ALA A 68 6.94 -4.28 10.97
C ALA A 68 6.07 -4.42 9.72
N ASP A 69 4.72 -4.35 9.86
CA ASP A 69 3.78 -4.33 8.73
C ASP A 69 4.06 -3.15 7.79
N MET A 70 4.16 -1.92 8.34
CA MET A 70 4.45 -0.72 7.57
C MET A 70 5.78 -0.84 6.81
N LEU A 71 6.87 -1.23 7.49
CA LEU A 71 8.18 -1.39 6.87
C LEU A 71 8.18 -2.47 5.79
N THR A 72 7.42 -3.55 5.96
CA THR A 72 7.31 -4.63 4.98
C THR A 72 6.53 -4.17 3.74
N ARG A 73 5.42 -3.45 3.92
CA ARG A 73 4.65 -2.88 2.80
C ARG A 73 5.49 -1.91 1.99
N ILE A 74 6.23 -1.00 2.64
CA ILE A 74 7.13 -0.07 1.95
C ILE A 74 8.23 -0.84 1.20
N ARG A 75 8.83 -1.87 1.83
CA ARG A 75 9.85 -2.70 1.18
C ARG A 75 9.32 -3.39 -0.07
N ASN A 76 8.15 -4.02 0.02
CA ASN A 76 7.53 -4.71 -1.10
C ASN A 76 7.16 -3.74 -2.24
N ALA A 77 6.65 -2.57 -1.91
CA ALA A 77 6.35 -1.52 -2.89
C ALA A 77 7.60 -1.02 -3.61
N ASN A 78 8.71 -0.85 -2.89
CA ASN A 78 9.99 -0.45 -3.48
C ASN A 78 10.53 -1.49 -4.47
N VAL A 79 10.34 -2.79 -4.21
CA VAL A 79 10.78 -3.87 -5.12
C VAL A 79 10.04 -3.80 -6.46
N VAL A 80 8.75 -3.43 -6.44
CA VAL A 80 7.89 -3.35 -7.63
C VAL A 80 7.82 -1.92 -8.18
N SER A 81 8.52 -0.97 -7.56
CA SER A 81 8.50 0.47 -7.93
C SER A 81 7.09 1.08 -7.91
N HIS A 82 6.24 0.68 -6.94
CA HIS A 82 4.94 1.29 -6.76
C HIS A 82 5.06 2.74 -6.26
N PRO A 83 4.29 3.70 -6.82
CA PRO A 83 4.37 5.10 -6.44
C PRO A 83 3.81 5.37 -5.04
N SER A 84 2.86 4.59 -4.57
CA SER A 84 2.20 4.79 -3.27
C SER A 84 1.86 3.48 -2.58
N VAL A 85 1.71 3.56 -1.25
CA VAL A 85 1.36 2.42 -0.39
C VAL A 85 0.23 2.83 0.54
N GLU A 86 -0.81 2.02 0.62
CA GLU A 86 -1.93 2.24 1.53
C GLU A 86 -1.95 1.19 2.64
N MET A 87 -2.31 1.65 3.85
CA MET A 87 -2.37 0.79 5.03
C MET A 87 -3.31 1.37 6.10
N PRO A 88 -3.84 0.54 7.01
CA PRO A 88 -4.58 1.04 8.16
C PRO A 88 -3.73 2.01 8.98
N SER A 89 -4.29 3.18 9.30
CA SER A 89 -3.61 4.22 10.06
C SER A 89 -3.47 3.85 11.54
N SER A 90 -2.39 4.31 12.15
CA SER A 90 -2.21 4.33 13.61
C SER A 90 -1.35 5.53 14.00
N LYS A 91 -1.49 6.02 15.23
CA LYS A 91 -0.70 7.15 15.73
C LYS A 91 0.80 6.96 15.51
N LEU A 92 1.31 5.75 15.75
CA LEU A 92 2.72 5.39 15.53
C LEU A 92 3.12 5.41 14.05
N LYS A 93 2.27 4.87 13.15
CA LYS A 93 2.54 4.88 11.71
C LYS A 93 2.57 6.30 11.15
N VAL A 94 1.65 7.16 11.58
CA VAL A 94 1.61 8.57 11.16
C VAL A 94 2.84 9.32 11.64
N ALA A 95 3.23 9.15 12.91
CA ALA A 95 4.44 9.76 13.45
C ALA A 95 5.71 9.29 12.71
N LEU A 96 5.74 8.01 12.33
CA LEU A 96 6.84 7.43 11.53
C LEU A 96 6.86 8.02 10.11
N ALA A 97 5.70 8.13 9.45
CA ALA A 97 5.60 8.74 8.11
C ALA A 97 6.03 10.21 8.14
N ARG A 98 5.61 10.97 9.16
CA ARG A 98 6.05 12.35 9.35
C ARG A 98 7.59 12.45 9.42
N LEU A 99 8.21 11.60 10.22
CA LEU A 99 9.66 11.59 10.40
C LEU A 99 10.38 11.21 9.09
N LEU A 100 9.86 10.23 8.33
CA LEU A 100 10.41 9.86 7.02
C LEU A 100 10.31 11.00 6.00
N LYS A 101 9.22 11.79 6.04
CA LYS A 101 9.06 12.97 5.21
C LYS A 101 10.03 14.08 5.61
N GLU A 102 10.21 14.34 6.90
CA GLU A 102 11.16 15.34 7.41
C GLU A 102 12.61 15.02 7.00
N GLU A 103 13.00 13.74 6.99
CA GLU A 103 14.33 13.28 6.56
C GLU A 103 14.44 13.08 5.04
N GLY A 104 13.35 13.27 4.26
CA GLY A 104 13.35 13.25 2.80
C GLY A 104 13.33 11.87 2.15
N TYR A 105 13.01 10.80 2.90
CA TYR A 105 12.91 9.43 2.40
C TYR A 105 11.63 9.14 1.63
N ILE A 106 10.56 9.89 1.89
CA ILE A 106 9.28 9.81 1.18
C ILE A 106 8.90 11.18 0.64
N SER A 107 8.11 11.21 -0.44
CA SER A 107 7.62 12.45 -1.03
C SER A 107 6.54 13.08 -0.17
N ASN A 108 5.51 12.31 0.15
CA ASN A 108 4.38 12.80 0.94
C ASN A 108 3.69 11.65 1.71
N TYR A 109 2.81 12.02 2.62
CA TYR A 109 1.86 11.10 3.24
C TYR A 109 0.54 11.82 3.46
N SER A 110 -0.56 11.09 3.39
CA SER A 110 -1.91 11.58 3.66
C SER A 110 -2.70 10.57 4.50
N GLU A 111 -3.57 11.08 5.34
CA GLU A 111 -4.48 10.28 6.14
C GLU A 111 -5.90 10.53 5.63
N LYS A 112 -6.57 9.47 5.14
CA LYS A 112 -7.95 9.50 4.69
C LYS A 112 -8.83 8.83 5.74
N ALA A 113 -9.89 9.49 6.14
CA ALA A 113 -10.91 8.91 7.01
C ALA A 113 -12.05 8.35 6.14
N GLU A 114 -12.27 7.06 6.19
CA GLU A 114 -13.38 6.39 5.53
C GLU A 114 -14.29 5.78 6.60
N GLY A 115 -15.29 6.53 7.02
CA GLY A 115 -16.18 6.14 8.12
C GLY A 115 -15.43 5.97 9.44
N CYS A 116 -15.51 4.76 10.02
CA CYS A 116 -14.84 4.45 11.29
C CYS A 116 -13.35 4.12 11.15
N PHE A 117 -12.87 3.91 9.94
CA PHE A 117 -11.48 3.51 9.67
C PHE A 117 -10.68 4.65 9.06
N LYS A 118 -9.42 4.74 9.48
CA LYS A 118 -8.47 5.68 8.91
C LYS A 118 -7.44 4.91 8.11
N THR A 119 -7.23 5.34 6.87
CA THR A 119 -6.22 4.78 5.96
C THR A 119 -5.09 5.78 5.79
N LEU A 120 -3.86 5.33 6.00
CA LEU A 120 -2.64 6.08 5.74
C LEU A 120 -2.14 5.72 4.35
N SER A 121 -2.01 6.72 3.48
CA SER A 121 -1.37 6.62 2.16
C SER A 121 -0.02 7.30 2.20
N ILE A 122 1.02 6.63 1.71
CA ILE A 122 2.40 7.10 1.68
C ILE A 122 2.86 7.12 0.24
N GLU A 123 3.36 8.26 -0.23
CA GLU A 123 3.96 8.42 -1.55
C GLU A 123 5.46 8.19 -1.46
N LEU A 124 5.93 7.16 -2.14
CA LEU A 124 7.33 6.78 -2.17
C LEU A 124 8.12 7.72 -3.10
N LYS A 125 9.41 7.85 -2.81
CA LYS A 125 10.32 8.68 -3.60
C LYS A 125 11.31 7.82 -4.37
N TYR A 126 11.43 8.10 -5.66
CA TYR A 126 12.35 7.45 -6.57
C TYR A 126 13.31 8.48 -7.17
N ASP A 127 14.47 8.04 -7.56
CA ASP A 127 15.47 8.84 -8.28
C ASP A 127 15.14 8.88 -9.79
N GLU A 128 15.84 9.70 -10.55
CA GLU A 128 15.68 9.82 -12.02
C GLU A 128 15.87 8.48 -12.75
N ALA A 129 16.69 7.58 -12.18
CA ALA A 129 16.90 6.22 -12.66
C ALA A 129 15.83 5.21 -12.19
N ASN A 130 14.70 5.68 -11.63
CA ASN A 130 13.62 4.87 -11.04
C ASN A 130 14.11 3.95 -9.90
N LYS A 131 15.20 4.32 -9.24
CA LYS A 131 15.68 3.60 -8.04
C LYS A 131 15.02 4.17 -6.79
N PRO A 132 14.60 3.32 -5.84
CA PRO A 132 14.01 3.79 -4.59
C PRO A 132 15.06 4.52 -3.75
N VAL A 133 14.69 5.67 -3.19
CA VAL A 133 15.54 6.42 -2.26
C VAL A 133 15.82 5.59 -0.98
N ILE A 134 14.85 4.80 -0.57
CA ILE A 134 15.02 3.87 0.56
C ILE A 134 15.63 2.57 0.03
N SER A 135 16.92 2.37 0.25
CA SER A 135 17.61 1.14 -0.16
C SER A 135 17.33 -0.04 0.76
N LYS A 136 17.25 0.20 2.08
CA LYS A 136 17.00 -0.88 3.05
C LYS A 136 16.24 -0.41 4.28
N LEU A 137 15.34 -1.26 4.73
CA LEU A 137 14.54 -1.10 5.95
C LEU A 137 14.81 -2.28 6.87
N LYS A 138 15.32 -2.04 8.07
CA LYS A 138 15.59 -3.09 9.07
C LYS A 138 14.85 -2.81 10.36
N ARG A 139 13.92 -3.70 10.75
CA ARG A 139 13.29 -3.68 12.07
C ARG A 139 14.29 -4.17 13.11
N VAL A 140 14.52 -3.40 14.17
CA VAL A 140 15.46 -3.71 15.25
C VAL A 140 14.74 -4.23 16.47
N SER A 141 13.99 -3.38 17.15
CA SER A 141 13.18 -3.76 18.29
C SER A 141 11.92 -4.51 17.83
N LYS A 142 11.63 -5.64 18.44
CA LYS A 142 10.47 -6.49 18.15
C LYS A 142 9.64 -6.68 19.42
N PRO A 143 8.35 -7.07 19.34
CA PRO A 143 7.53 -7.32 20.53
C PRO A 143 8.16 -8.29 21.53
N GLY A 144 8.85 -9.33 21.05
CA GLY A 144 9.55 -10.33 21.91
C GLY A 144 10.98 -9.94 22.30
N LEU A 145 11.59 -8.91 21.67
CA LEU A 145 12.96 -8.49 21.96
C LEU A 145 13.09 -6.98 21.79
N ARG A 146 13.03 -6.24 22.89
CA ARG A 146 13.14 -4.80 22.92
C ARG A 146 14.60 -4.35 22.99
N ASN A 147 14.99 -3.41 22.13
CA ASN A 147 16.32 -2.84 22.09
C ASN A 147 16.30 -1.40 22.55
N TYR A 148 16.84 -1.16 23.75
CA TYR A 148 16.98 0.19 24.32
C TYR A 148 18.43 0.65 24.24
N CYS A 149 18.62 1.95 24.02
CA CYS A 149 19.94 2.55 23.99
C CYS A 149 19.96 3.91 24.68
N LYS A 150 21.08 4.20 25.37
CA LYS A 150 21.33 5.53 25.94
C LYS A 150 21.74 6.50 24.82
N ALA A 151 21.52 7.80 25.02
CA ALA A 151 21.84 8.84 24.03
C ALA A 151 23.29 8.76 23.50
N LYS A 152 24.25 8.50 24.39
CA LYS A 152 25.68 8.38 24.03
C LYS A 152 26.01 7.17 23.16
N ASN A 153 25.22 6.09 23.26
CA ASN A 153 25.47 4.82 22.59
C ASN A 153 24.55 4.59 21.39
N LEU A 154 23.82 5.61 20.93
CA LEU A 154 22.97 5.46 19.75
C LEU A 154 23.81 5.10 18.51
N PRO A 155 23.46 4.05 17.78
CA PRO A 155 24.22 3.63 16.62
C PRO A 155 24.10 4.65 15.47
N GLN A 156 25.19 4.83 14.74
CA GLN A 156 25.18 5.55 13.47
C GLN A 156 24.98 4.54 12.34
N VAL A 157 23.95 4.75 11.54
CA VAL A 157 23.64 3.87 10.42
C VAL A 157 24.48 4.30 9.22
N LEU A 158 25.26 3.37 8.65
CA LEU A 158 26.16 3.61 7.51
C LEU A 158 27.01 4.90 7.64
N GLY A 159 27.68 5.08 8.80
CA GLY A 159 28.51 6.26 9.01
C GLY A 159 27.76 7.59 9.02
N GLY A 160 26.42 7.55 9.21
CA GLY A 160 25.57 8.74 9.22
C GLY A 160 24.81 9.01 7.92
N MET A 161 24.97 8.20 6.88
CA MET A 161 24.15 8.30 5.64
C MET A 161 22.72 7.78 5.85
N GLY A 162 22.54 6.81 6.75
CA GLY A 162 21.22 6.34 7.14
C GLY A 162 20.72 6.99 8.43
N ILE A 163 19.53 6.62 8.84
CA ILE A 163 18.89 7.05 10.09
C ILE A 163 18.49 5.86 10.97
N ALA A 164 18.65 6.01 12.27
CA ALA A 164 17.99 5.15 13.24
C ALA A 164 16.77 5.88 13.82
N ILE A 165 15.64 5.21 13.80
CA ILE A 165 14.40 5.72 14.39
C ILE A 165 14.35 5.27 15.85
N VAL A 166 14.26 6.23 16.75
CA VAL A 166 14.26 6.00 18.19
C VAL A 166 12.94 6.49 18.78
N SER A 167 12.31 5.62 19.55
CA SER A 167 11.15 5.99 20.38
C SER A 167 11.65 6.51 21.71
N THR A 168 11.40 7.78 21.97
CA THR A 168 11.83 8.50 23.18
C THR A 168 10.62 8.96 23.98
N SER A 169 10.86 9.51 25.18
CA SER A 169 9.82 10.12 26.00
C SER A 169 9.12 11.31 25.34
N LYS A 170 9.78 11.98 24.38
CA LYS A 170 9.21 13.09 23.60
C LYS A 170 8.56 12.65 22.28
N GLY A 171 8.52 11.34 22.02
CA GLY A 171 7.98 10.78 20.77
C GLY A 171 9.04 10.14 19.90
N LEU A 172 8.72 9.96 18.60
CA LEU A 172 9.66 9.41 17.63
C LEU A 172 10.66 10.47 17.19
N LEU A 173 11.95 10.14 17.29
CA LEU A 173 13.05 10.99 16.87
C LEU A 173 14.05 10.20 16.01
N THR A 174 14.82 10.92 15.18
CA THR A 174 15.99 10.35 14.55
C THR A 174 17.17 10.29 15.53
N ASP A 175 18.13 9.42 15.27
CA ASP A 175 19.34 9.30 16.10
C ASP A 175 20.09 10.63 16.23
N ARG A 176 20.10 11.47 15.18
CA ARG A 176 20.72 12.80 15.19
C ARG A 176 20.00 13.75 16.16
N LYS A 177 18.65 13.81 16.09
CA LYS A 177 17.83 14.64 16.98
C LYS A 177 17.92 14.14 18.43
N ALA A 178 17.82 12.81 18.62
CA ALA A 178 17.92 12.19 19.95
C ALA A 178 19.29 12.45 20.63
N ARG A 179 20.40 12.41 19.90
CA ARG A 179 21.72 12.77 20.43
C ARG A 179 21.83 14.25 20.79
N LYS A 180 21.30 15.15 19.96
CA LYS A 180 21.31 16.60 20.26
C LYS A 180 20.52 16.91 21.55
N GLU A 181 19.43 16.23 21.78
CA GLU A 181 18.60 16.41 22.96
C GLU A 181 19.03 15.55 24.17
N ASN A 182 20.11 14.77 24.05
CA ASN A 182 20.57 13.81 25.06
C ASN A 182 19.49 12.80 25.49
N LEU A 183 18.60 12.41 24.59
CA LEU A 183 17.52 11.47 24.86
C LEU A 183 17.91 10.07 24.36
N GLY A 184 17.82 9.09 25.25
CA GLY A 184 17.86 7.68 24.91
C GLY A 184 16.45 7.16 24.68
N GLY A 185 16.36 5.91 24.15
CA GLY A 185 15.09 5.29 23.93
C GLY A 185 15.18 3.91 23.28
N GLU A 186 14.04 3.43 22.80
CA GLU A 186 13.93 2.17 22.07
C GLU A 186 14.26 2.38 20.58
N ILE A 187 15.22 1.63 20.07
CA ILE A 187 15.57 1.69 18.64
C ILE A 187 14.57 0.86 17.86
N LEU A 188 13.71 1.50 17.10
CA LEU A 188 12.65 0.84 16.36
C LEU A 188 13.14 0.22 15.05
N ALA A 189 13.83 0.99 14.23
CA ALA A 189 14.26 0.58 12.90
C ALA A 189 15.48 1.35 12.41
N TYR A 190 16.21 0.75 11.47
CA TYR A 190 17.22 1.41 10.65
C TYR A 190 16.71 1.59 9.23
N ILE A 191 17.01 2.75 8.63
CA ILE A 191 16.61 3.13 7.28
C ILE A 191 17.80 3.75 6.57
N TYR A 192 18.07 3.30 5.36
CA TYR A 192 19.12 3.81 4.49
C TYR A 192 18.89 3.44 3.03
#